data_2bc63ac40226f6fdf1aa3c94945552c9
#
_entry.id   2bc63ac40226f6fdf1aa3c94945552c9
#
_cell.length_a   1.000
_cell.length_b   1.000
_cell.length_c   1.000
_cell.angle_alpha   90.00
_cell.angle_beta   90.00
_cell.angle_gamma   90.00
#
_symmetry.space_group_name_H-M   'P 1'
#
loop_
_entity.id
_entity.type
_entity.pdbx_description
1 polymer ?
#
loop_
_entity_poly.entity_id
_entity_poly.type
_entity_poly.pdbx_seq_one_letter_code
_entity_poly.pdbx_strand_id
1 'polypeptide(L)'
;MIKIKRKNFIKFIIIALIIIFAAIHLNKLVQNYNIFSLFYEVGDSIDSLNGVNVYYNGKVSNVIGRNVSKDGYNIGQKYQCVEFVKRYYYEYYKHKMPNSYGHAKDFYDIKLSDGQMNKDRNLLQYENPSIVAPKAGDLLVYGGTLVNPYGHVSIVAEVRDGEIEIIQQNPGAFRKTRRVFKVEKQNGKWKIKNDRIIGWLRKG
;
A
#
# COMPACT_ATOMS: atom_id res chain seq x y z
N MET A 1 -43.40 10.83 -15.76
CA MET A 1 -42.06 11.11 -16.30
C MET A 1 -41.75 12.60 -16.17
N ILE A 2 -40.83 13.01 -15.31
CA ILE A 2 -40.46 14.41 -15.07
C ILE A 2 -39.59 14.86 -16.25
N LYS A 3 -40.05 15.72 -17.12
CA LYS A 3 -39.26 16.36 -18.20
C LYS A 3 -38.35 17.43 -17.57
N ILE A 4 -37.12 17.08 -17.23
CA ILE A 4 -36.09 18.07 -16.82
C ILE A 4 -35.76 18.91 -18.06
N LYS A 5 -35.98 20.25 -18.00
CA LYS A 5 -35.61 21.15 -19.10
C LYS A 5 -34.10 21.06 -19.32
N ARG A 6 -33.63 20.89 -20.57
CA ARG A 6 -32.20 20.72 -20.97
C ARG A 6 -31.25 21.68 -20.25
N LYS A 7 -31.68 22.94 -20.05
CA LYS A 7 -30.91 23.98 -19.33
C LYS A 7 -30.68 23.62 -17.85
N ASN A 8 -31.67 22.99 -17.18
CA ASN A 8 -31.54 22.58 -15.78
C ASN A 8 -30.65 21.31 -15.64
N PHE A 9 -30.73 20.44 -16.63
CA PHE A 9 -29.86 19.25 -16.70
C PHE A 9 -28.36 19.65 -16.85
N ILE A 10 -28.05 20.60 -17.74
CA ILE A 10 -26.70 21.11 -17.93
C ILE A 10 -26.20 21.78 -16.64
N LYS A 11 -27.01 22.61 -15.96
CA LYS A 11 -26.66 23.20 -14.68
C LYS A 11 -26.36 22.14 -13.62
N PHE A 12 -27.17 21.08 -13.56
CA PHE A 12 -26.94 19.97 -12.62
C PHE A 12 -25.57 19.27 -12.87
N ILE A 13 -25.23 19.02 -14.14
CA ILE A 13 -23.95 18.42 -14.52
C ILE A 13 -22.79 19.32 -14.08
N ILE A 14 -22.88 20.63 -14.34
CA ILE A 14 -21.82 21.58 -13.98
C ILE A 14 -21.63 21.60 -12.46
N ILE A 15 -22.72 21.67 -11.68
CA ILE A 15 -22.64 21.63 -10.22
C ILE A 15 -22.02 20.33 -9.72
N ALA A 16 -22.41 19.18 -10.30
CA ALA A 16 -21.84 17.88 -9.94
C ALA A 16 -20.33 17.82 -10.22
N LEU A 17 -19.88 18.34 -11.37
CA LEU A 17 -18.45 18.42 -11.71
C LEU A 17 -17.66 19.32 -10.74
N ILE A 18 -18.24 20.47 -10.34
CA ILE A 18 -17.61 21.36 -9.35
C ILE A 18 -17.48 20.67 -8.00
N ILE A 19 -18.53 19.95 -7.56
CA ILE A 19 -18.48 19.19 -6.29
C ILE A 19 -17.42 18.11 -6.33
N ILE A 20 -17.34 17.34 -7.42
CA ILE A 20 -16.33 16.30 -7.61
C ILE A 20 -14.93 16.90 -7.59
N PHE A 21 -14.72 18.00 -8.32
CA PHE A 21 -13.44 18.71 -8.34
C PHE A 21 -13.04 19.21 -6.95
N ALA A 22 -13.97 19.85 -6.22
CA ALA A 22 -13.76 20.31 -4.86
C ALA A 22 -13.44 19.14 -3.90
N ALA A 23 -14.15 18.02 -4.01
CA ALA A 23 -13.91 16.82 -3.21
C ALA A 23 -12.51 16.21 -3.47
N ILE A 24 -12.05 16.17 -4.72
CA ILE A 24 -10.72 15.70 -5.09
C ILE A 24 -9.65 16.64 -4.50
N HIS A 25 -9.84 17.97 -4.61
CA HIS A 25 -8.91 18.95 -4.05
C HIS A 25 -8.85 18.89 -2.54
N LEU A 26 -10.01 18.83 -1.87
CA LEU A 26 -10.10 18.70 -0.42
C LEU A 26 -9.39 17.40 0.06
N ASN A 27 -9.63 16.28 -0.65
CA ASN A 27 -8.94 15.03 -0.32
C ASN A 27 -7.42 15.15 -0.47
N LYS A 28 -6.90 15.82 -1.51
CA LYS A 28 -5.46 16.10 -1.66
C LYS A 28 -4.92 16.96 -0.50
N LEU A 29 -5.66 17.99 -0.08
CA LEU A 29 -5.27 18.82 1.07
C LEU A 29 -5.23 17.98 2.36
N VAL A 30 -6.26 17.18 2.62
CA VAL A 30 -6.33 16.29 3.79
C VAL A 30 -5.19 15.26 3.78
N GLN A 31 -4.86 14.68 2.63
CA GLN A 31 -3.74 13.73 2.52
C GLN A 31 -2.37 14.40 2.79
N ASN A 32 -2.25 15.70 2.51
CA ASN A 32 -1.05 16.48 2.80
C ASN A 32 -0.99 17.01 4.24
N TYR A 33 -2.13 17.08 4.93
CA TYR A 33 -2.20 17.53 6.31
C TYR A 33 -2.09 16.31 7.24
N ASN A 34 -1.02 16.26 8.01
CA ASN A 34 -0.79 15.15 8.95
C ASN A 34 -0.65 15.71 10.37
N ILE A 35 -1.66 15.43 11.22
CA ILE A 35 -1.67 15.87 12.62
C ILE A 35 -0.45 15.35 13.40
N PHE A 36 0.14 14.25 12.98
CA PHE A 36 1.35 13.70 13.60
C PHE A 36 2.57 14.63 13.45
N SER A 37 2.54 15.61 12.52
CA SER A 37 3.60 16.62 12.42
C SER A 37 3.74 17.51 13.65
N LEU A 38 2.77 17.48 14.55
CA LEU A 38 2.85 18.16 15.85
C LEU A 38 3.71 17.37 16.87
N PHE A 39 3.98 16.08 16.61
CA PHE A 39 4.62 15.16 17.55
C PHE A 39 5.88 14.51 17.00
N TYR A 40 6.06 14.47 15.67
CA TYR A 40 7.15 13.76 15.01
C TYR A 40 7.81 14.62 13.93
N GLU A 41 9.11 14.51 13.82
CA GLU A 41 9.91 15.03 12.71
C GLU A 41 10.08 13.97 11.61
N VAL A 42 10.30 14.42 10.37
CA VAL A 42 10.51 13.49 9.24
C VAL A 42 11.78 12.68 9.47
N GLY A 43 11.62 11.36 9.54
CA GLY A 43 12.70 10.42 9.84
C GLY A 43 12.63 9.83 11.25
N ASP A 44 11.74 10.31 12.12
CA ASP A 44 11.52 9.69 13.41
C ASP A 44 10.99 8.27 13.26
N SER A 45 11.49 7.36 14.09
CA SER A 45 10.98 6.00 14.19
C SER A 45 9.66 6.00 14.96
N ILE A 46 8.58 5.58 14.32
CA ILE A 46 7.22 5.60 14.88
C ILE A 46 6.63 4.21 15.13
N ASP A 47 7.26 3.16 14.61
CA ASP A 47 6.90 1.76 14.80
C ASP A 47 8.06 0.87 14.33
N SER A 48 7.99 -0.45 14.58
CA SER A 48 8.97 -1.40 14.05
C SER A 48 8.40 -2.82 13.93
N LEU A 49 9.02 -3.63 13.05
CA LEU A 49 8.75 -5.06 12.92
C LEU A 49 10.08 -5.80 12.75
N ASN A 50 10.36 -6.77 13.62
CA ASN A 50 11.57 -7.59 13.58
C ASN A 50 12.88 -6.76 13.50
N GLY A 51 12.92 -5.64 14.23
CA GLY A 51 14.06 -4.72 14.25
C GLY A 51 14.13 -3.74 13.07
N VAL A 52 13.19 -3.79 12.12
CA VAL A 52 13.11 -2.86 10.99
C VAL A 52 12.13 -1.74 11.29
N ASN A 53 12.61 -0.51 11.40
CA ASN A 53 11.81 0.63 11.81
C ASN A 53 10.83 1.09 10.72
N VAL A 54 9.69 1.63 11.13
CA VAL A 54 8.80 2.45 10.30
C VAL A 54 9.09 3.91 10.61
N TYR A 55 9.35 4.70 9.59
CA TYR A 55 9.71 6.10 9.76
C TYR A 55 8.55 7.04 9.39
N TYR A 56 8.46 8.13 10.13
CA TYR A 56 7.52 9.21 9.82
C TYR A 56 7.92 9.94 8.54
N ASN A 57 7.02 10.02 7.57
CA ASN A 57 7.28 10.66 6.27
C ASN A 57 6.85 12.15 6.20
N GLY A 58 6.16 12.64 7.21
CA GLY A 58 5.52 13.97 7.14
C GLY A 58 4.28 13.94 6.24
N LYS A 59 4.32 14.64 5.11
CA LYS A 59 3.25 14.62 4.10
C LYS A 59 3.34 13.36 3.24
N VAL A 60 2.20 12.85 2.76
CA VAL A 60 2.14 11.64 1.92
C VAL A 60 3.05 11.72 0.69
N SER A 61 3.12 12.89 0.07
CA SER A 61 3.93 13.14 -1.13
C SER A 61 5.39 13.51 -0.84
N ASN A 62 5.80 13.55 0.44
CA ASN A 62 7.15 13.98 0.81
C ASN A 62 8.21 12.99 0.31
N VAL A 63 9.28 13.51 -0.29
CA VAL A 63 10.44 12.76 -0.76
C VAL A 63 11.70 13.55 -0.37
N ILE A 64 12.45 13.04 0.61
CA ILE A 64 13.67 13.69 1.11
C ILE A 64 14.96 13.06 0.59
N GLY A 65 14.85 12.20 -0.41
CA GLY A 65 15.99 11.52 -1.02
C GLY A 65 15.74 10.03 -1.22
N ARG A 66 16.79 9.34 -1.63
CA ARG A 66 16.75 7.91 -1.93
C ARG A 66 17.57 7.13 -0.89
N ASN A 67 17.00 6.02 -0.43
CA ASN A 67 17.70 5.06 0.39
C ASN A 67 18.42 4.06 -0.52
N VAL A 68 19.75 4.02 -0.40
CA VAL A 68 20.62 3.08 -1.12
C VAL A 68 21.47 2.40 -0.08
N SER A 69 21.55 1.08 -0.12
CA SER A 69 22.40 0.30 0.81
C SER A 69 23.90 0.51 0.53
N LYS A 70 24.74 0.08 1.44
CA LYS A 70 26.21 0.18 1.30
C LYS A 70 26.76 -0.53 0.06
N ASP A 71 26.07 -1.59 -0.40
CA ASP A 71 26.42 -2.38 -1.59
C ASP A 71 25.67 -1.92 -2.86
N GLY A 72 25.12 -0.69 -2.86
CA GLY A 72 24.50 -0.04 -4.02
C GLY A 72 23.08 -0.48 -4.33
N TYR A 73 22.43 -1.32 -3.50
CA TYR A 73 21.04 -1.72 -3.74
C TYR A 73 20.08 -0.55 -3.50
N ASN A 74 19.28 -0.22 -4.52
CA ASN A 74 18.26 0.82 -4.42
C ASN A 74 17.07 0.33 -3.58
N ILE A 75 16.98 0.75 -2.33
CA ILE A 75 15.90 0.38 -1.41
C ILE A 75 14.62 1.19 -1.72
N GLY A 76 14.74 2.47 -2.11
CA GLY A 76 13.57 3.28 -2.48
C GLY A 76 13.66 4.73 -2.05
N GLN A 77 12.56 5.45 -2.22
CA GLN A 77 12.45 6.85 -1.77
C GLN A 77 12.13 6.90 -0.28
N LYS A 78 12.96 7.61 0.50
CA LYS A 78 12.74 7.86 1.94
C LYS A 78 11.53 8.78 2.14
N TYR A 79 10.57 8.48 2.93
CA TYR A 79 10.19 7.28 3.67
C TYR A 79 8.85 6.78 3.12
N GLN A 80 8.85 6.36 1.87
CA GLN A 80 7.66 5.88 1.17
C GLN A 80 7.36 4.40 1.54
N CYS A 81 6.14 3.94 1.24
CA CYS A 81 5.72 2.57 1.56
C CYS A 81 6.59 1.51 0.86
N VAL A 82 7.00 1.75 -0.38
CA VAL A 82 7.89 0.86 -1.15
C VAL A 82 9.26 0.75 -0.48
N GLU A 83 9.80 1.84 0.02
CA GLU A 83 11.09 1.85 0.73
C GLU A 83 11.02 0.95 1.97
N PHE A 84 9.96 1.08 2.78
CA PHE A 84 9.81 0.26 3.98
C PHE A 84 9.77 -1.24 3.69
N VAL A 85 8.92 -1.69 2.74
CA VAL A 85 8.81 -3.13 2.47
C VAL A 85 10.07 -3.70 1.86
N LYS A 86 10.78 -2.93 1.01
CA LYS A 86 12.07 -3.36 0.45
C LYS A 86 13.17 -3.37 1.51
N ARG A 87 13.18 -2.40 2.43
CA ARG A 87 14.11 -2.37 3.56
C ARG A 87 13.85 -3.53 4.51
N TYR A 88 12.58 -3.85 4.80
CA TYR A 88 12.21 -5.02 5.58
C TYR A 88 12.74 -6.31 4.95
N TYR A 89 12.53 -6.53 3.67
CA TYR A 89 13.05 -7.71 2.97
C TYR A 89 14.58 -7.73 2.94
N TYR A 90 15.22 -6.59 2.71
CA TYR A 90 16.67 -6.48 2.69
C TYR A 90 17.31 -6.72 4.07
N GLU A 91 16.81 -6.05 5.11
CA GLU A 91 17.42 -6.10 6.44
C GLU A 91 17.06 -7.39 7.19
N TYR A 92 15.79 -7.82 7.16
CA TYR A 92 15.33 -8.98 7.90
C TYR A 92 15.56 -10.29 7.14
N TYR A 93 15.13 -10.37 5.89
CA TYR A 93 15.25 -11.59 5.09
C TYR A 93 16.56 -11.69 4.29
N LYS A 94 17.42 -10.69 4.30
CA LYS A 94 18.64 -10.59 3.44
C LYS A 94 18.30 -10.79 1.96
N HIS A 95 17.12 -10.29 1.55
CA HIS A 95 16.57 -10.49 0.22
C HIS A 95 16.62 -9.17 -0.58
N LYS A 96 17.27 -9.21 -1.75
CA LYS A 96 17.25 -8.14 -2.76
C LYS A 96 16.28 -8.51 -3.87
N MET A 97 15.36 -7.61 -4.19
CA MET A 97 14.47 -7.79 -5.33
C MET A 97 15.23 -7.44 -6.61
N PRO A 98 15.28 -8.32 -7.64
CA PRO A 98 16.02 -8.09 -8.88
C PRO A 98 15.67 -6.78 -9.57
N ASN A 99 14.36 -6.51 -9.75
CA ASN A 99 13.89 -5.20 -10.19
C ASN A 99 13.63 -4.30 -8.98
N SER A 100 14.52 -3.34 -8.74
CA SER A 100 14.45 -2.45 -7.60
C SER A 100 13.61 -1.18 -7.84
N TYR A 101 12.95 -1.06 -8.99
CA TYR A 101 12.14 0.10 -9.40
C TYR A 101 10.65 -0.25 -9.48
N GLY A 102 9.82 0.77 -9.70
CA GLY A 102 8.38 0.67 -9.87
C GLY A 102 7.59 1.31 -8.72
N HIS A 103 6.30 1.50 -8.96
CA HIS A 103 5.33 1.93 -7.96
C HIS A 103 4.88 0.73 -7.11
N ALA A 104 4.14 1.01 -6.03
CA ALA A 104 3.66 -0.03 -5.14
C ALA A 104 2.80 -1.10 -5.85
N LYS A 105 1.89 -0.69 -6.76
CA LYS A 105 1.06 -1.61 -7.54
C LYS A 105 1.87 -2.51 -8.48
N ASP A 106 3.06 -2.04 -8.94
CA ASP A 106 3.91 -2.76 -9.90
C ASP A 106 4.70 -3.91 -9.22
N PHE A 107 4.51 -4.09 -7.92
CA PHE A 107 5.01 -5.29 -7.21
C PHE A 107 4.22 -6.55 -7.59
N TYR A 108 2.99 -6.39 -8.07
CA TYR A 108 2.12 -7.48 -8.50
C TYR A 108 2.07 -7.55 -10.03
N ASP A 109 2.38 -8.71 -10.60
CA ASP A 109 2.26 -8.98 -12.03
C ASP A 109 0.93 -9.68 -12.32
N ILE A 110 0.00 -9.00 -12.97
CA ILE A 110 -1.34 -9.52 -13.30
C ILE A 110 -1.32 -10.70 -14.29
N LYS A 111 -0.17 -10.99 -14.91
CA LYS A 111 -0.03 -12.10 -15.85
C LYS A 111 0.34 -13.42 -15.17
N LEU A 112 0.74 -13.36 -13.91
CA LEU A 112 1.11 -14.54 -13.14
C LEU A 112 -0.11 -15.14 -12.45
N SER A 113 -0.21 -16.47 -12.51
CA SER A 113 -1.20 -17.24 -11.75
C SER A 113 -0.80 -17.37 -10.27
N ASP A 114 -1.77 -17.77 -9.46
CA ASP A 114 -1.63 -17.99 -8.02
C ASP A 114 -0.49 -18.98 -7.71
N GLY A 115 0.45 -18.59 -6.87
CA GLY A 115 1.62 -19.39 -6.49
C GLY A 115 2.81 -19.36 -7.46
N GLN A 116 2.74 -18.62 -8.56
CA GLN A 116 3.86 -18.50 -9.49
C GLN A 116 4.96 -17.55 -8.98
N MET A 117 6.18 -17.76 -9.49
CA MET A 117 7.34 -16.92 -9.16
C MET A 117 7.28 -15.58 -9.90
N ASN A 118 7.16 -14.51 -9.16
CA ASN A 118 7.37 -13.15 -9.66
C ASN A 118 8.88 -12.88 -9.76
N LYS A 119 9.40 -12.97 -10.98
CA LYS A 119 10.85 -12.86 -11.25
C LYS A 119 11.41 -11.48 -10.94
N ASP A 120 10.62 -10.41 -11.11
CA ASP A 120 11.02 -9.04 -10.78
C ASP A 120 11.28 -8.84 -9.29
N ARG A 121 10.59 -9.60 -8.45
CA ARG A 121 10.71 -9.53 -6.99
C ARG A 121 11.46 -10.73 -6.41
N ASN A 122 11.63 -11.80 -7.19
CA ASN A 122 12.13 -13.11 -6.75
C ASN A 122 11.36 -13.61 -5.51
N LEU A 123 10.03 -13.57 -5.62
CA LEU A 123 9.05 -13.93 -4.58
C LEU A 123 7.92 -14.73 -5.22
N LEU A 124 7.35 -15.69 -4.50
CA LEU A 124 6.11 -16.36 -4.90
C LEU A 124 4.95 -15.36 -4.79
N GLN A 125 4.12 -15.29 -5.83
CA GLN A 125 2.97 -14.38 -5.89
C GLN A 125 1.67 -15.13 -5.70
N TYR A 126 0.79 -14.59 -4.88
CA TYR A 126 -0.53 -15.14 -4.59
C TYR A 126 -1.62 -14.10 -4.86
N GLU A 127 -2.75 -14.55 -5.37
CA GLU A 127 -3.94 -13.73 -5.62
C GLU A 127 -4.71 -13.45 -4.32
N ASN A 128 -5.60 -12.48 -4.33
CA ASN A 128 -6.61 -12.32 -3.31
C ASN A 128 -8.01 -12.41 -3.94
N PRO A 129 -8.70 -13.60 -3.83
CA PRO A 129 -8.45 -14.74 -2.94
C PRO A 129 -7.49 -15.79 -3.53
N SER A 130 -6.75 -16.52 -2.65
CA SER A 130 -5.81 -17.59 -2.97
C SER A 130 -6.14 -18.91 -2.25
N ILE A 131 -5.73 -20.05 -2.82
CA ILE A 131 -5.78 -21.34 -2.13
C ILE A 131 -4.79 -21.42 -0.96
N VAL A 132 -3.78 -20.56 -0.96
CA VAL A 132 -2.75 -20.47 0.10
C VAL A 132 -3.15 -19.38 1.09
N ALA A 133 -3.09 -19.66 2.39
CA ALA A 133 -3.36 -18.67 3.42
C ALA A 133 -2.24 -17.61 3.51
N PRO A 134 -2.57 -16.34 3.85
CA PRO A 134 -1.55 -15.34 4.15
C PRO A 134 -0.75 -15.74 5.40
N LYS A 135 0.52 -15.35 5.47
CA LYS A 135 1.44 -15.61 6.61
C LYS A 135 2.15 -14.34 7.03
N ALA A 136 2.65 -14.33 8.26
CA ALA A 136 3.54 -13.27 8.74
C ALA A 136 4.77 -13.16 7.81
N GLY A 137 5.14 -11.93 7.50
CA GLY A 137 6.20 -11.61 6.54
C GLY A 137 5.75 -11.47 5.09
N ASP A 138 4.52 -11.85 4.73
CA ASP A 138 4.00 -11.60 3.39
C ASP A 138 3.93 -10.11 3.08
N LEU A 139 4.30 -9.74 1.86
CA LEU A 139 4.17 -8.39 1.33
C LEU A 139 2.83 -8.26 0.63
N LEU A 140 1.90 -7.51 1.20
CA LEU A 140 0.59 -7.21 0.59
C LEU A 140 0.73 -6.12 -0.46
N VAL A 141 0.07 -6.31 -1.60
CA VAL A 141 -0.01 -5.30 -2.68
C VAL A 141 -1.43 -4.81 -2.84
N TYR A 142 -1.58 -3.49 -2.85
CA TYR A 142 -2.86 -2.81 -3.03
C TYR A 142 -2.93 -2.17 -4.41
N GLY A 143 -4.02 -2.38 -5.10
CA GLY A 143 -4.32 -1.73 -6.37
C GLY A 143 -4.40 -0.21 -6.26
N GLY A 144 -4.17 0.45 -7.40
CA GLY A 144 -4.34 1.90 -7.51
C GLY A 144 -5.81 2.32 -7.42
N THR A 145 -6.02 3.61 -7.12
CA THR A 145 -7.33 4.27 -7.13
C THR A 145 -7.23 5.61 -7.87
N LEU A 146 -8.35 6.25 -8.13
CA LEU A 146 -8.37 7.58 -8.76
C LEU A 146 -7.58 8.63 -7.96
N VAL A 147 -7.56 8.53 -6.62
CA VAL A 147 -6.86 9.47 -5.74
C VAL A 147 -5.45 9.02 -5.38
N ASN A 148 -5.13 7.74 -5.56
CA ASN A 148 -3.78 7.19 -5.41
C ASN A 148 -3.52 6.18 -6.54
N PRO A 149 -3.09 6.61 -7.72
CA PRO A 149 -2.85 5.72 -8.86
C PRO A 149 -1.63 4.81 -8.70
N TYR A 150 -0.78 5.09 -7.71
CA TYR A 150 0.46 4.33 -7.43
C TYR A 150 0.24 3.05 -6.63
N GLY A 151 -0.95 2.91 -5.99
CA GLY A 151 -1.23 1.80 -5.08
C GLY A 151 -0.57 1.97 -3.71
N HIS A 152 -0.42 0.88 -2.98
CA HIS A 152 0.22 0.82 -1.67
C HIS A 152 0.81 -0.57 -1.42
N VAL A 153 1.74 -0.70 -0.48
CA VAL A 153 2.31 -1.96 -0.02
C VAL A 153 2.46 -1.96 1.50
N SER A 154 2.33 -3.13 2.11
CA SER A 154 2.51 -3.34 3.55
C SER A 154 3.06 -4.74 3.82
N ILE A 155 3.47 -5.02 5.06
CA ILE A 155 3.91 -6.35 5.51
C ILE A 155 2.84 -6.93 6.45
N VAL A 156 2.53 -8.21 6.33
CA VAL A 156 1.77 -8.95 7.34
C VAL A 156 2.66 -9.11 8.57
N ALA A 157 2.31 -8.43 9.64
CA ALA A 157 3.06 -8.46 10.88
C ALA A 157 2.73 -9.72 11.69
N GLU A 158 1.44 -10.07 11.73
CA GLU A 158 0.94 -11.21 12.50
C GLU A 158 -0.30 -11.82 11.82
N VAL A 159 -0.49 -13.11 12.00
CA VAL A 159 -1.70 -13.84 11.62
C VAL A 159 -2.30 -14.41 12.88
N ARG A 160 -3.57 -14.11 13.12
CA ARG A 160 -4.40 -14.67 14.20
C ARG A 160 -5.55 -15.46 13.59
N ASP A 161 -6.34 -16.11 14.43
CA ASP A 161 -7.53 -16.84 13.94
C ASP A 161 -8.53 -15.86 13.28
N GLY A 162 -8.74 -16.04 11.99
CA GLY A 162 -9.64 -15.21 11.19
C GLY A 162 -9.17 -13.77 10.91
N GLU A 163 -7.95 -13.38 11.29
CA GLU A 163 -7.45 -12.00 11.12
C GLU A 163 -5.95 -11.95 10.79
N ILE A 164 -5.54 -10.89 10.11
CA ILE A 164 -4.14 -10.49 9.97
C ILE A 164 -3.94 -9.07 10.50
N GLU A 165 -2.86 -8.83 11.21
CA GLU A 165 -2.36 -7.48 11.45
C GLU A 165 -1.30 -7.15 10.41
N ILE A 166 -1.39 -5.96 9.82
CA ILE A 166 -0.36 -5.44 8.89
C ILE A 166 0.41 -4.29 9.53
N ILE A 167 1.65 -4.11 9.08
CA ILE A 167 2.46 -2.92 9.35
C ILE A 167 2.83 -2.24 8.04
N GLN A 168 2.80 -0.90 8.05
CA GLN A 168 2.94 -0.10 6.84
C GLN A 168 3.58 1.25 7.14
N GLN A 169 4.22 1.83 6.14
CA GLN A 169 4.81 3.17 6.19
C GLN A 169 4.09 4.10 5.22
N ASN A 170 3.90 5.35 5.62
CA ASN A 170 3.23 6.38 4.81
C ASN A 170 1.84 5.97 4.27
N PRO A 171 0.93 5.47 5.11
CA PRO A 171 -0.38 4.94 4.66
C PRO A 171 -1.37 6.02 4.22
N GLY A 172 -1.05 7.27 4.38
CA GLY A 172 -1.90 8.44 4.17
C GLY A 172 -2.19 9.18 5.46
N ALA A 173 -2.74 10.40 5.32
CA ALA A 173 -3.10 11.25 6.45
C ALA A 173 -4.04 10.52 7.42
N PHE A 174 -3.86 10.74 8.71
CA PHE A 174 -4.67 10.17 9.81
C PHE A 174 -4.72 8.63 9.88
N ARG A 175 -3.90 7.92 9.13
CA ARG A 175 -3.87 6.45 9.17
C ARG A 175 -2.73 5.96 10.05
N LYS A 176 -3.03 4.90 10.81
CA LYS A 176 -2.06 4.24 11.70
C LYS A 176 -1.09 3.37 10.89
N THR A 177 0.10 3.16 11.46
CA THR A 177 1.11 2.22 10.95
C THR A 177 0.62 0.78 10.96
N ARG A 178 -0.26 0.42 11.90
CA ARG A 178 -0.85 -0.92 12.01
C ARG A 178 -2.35 -0.93 11.72
N ARG A 179 -2.81 -1.98 11.06
CA ARG A 179 -4.23 -2.25 10.81
C ARG A 179 -4.51 -3.74 10.84
N VAL A 180 -5.73 -4.08 11.27
CA VAL A 180 -6.23 -5.45 11.25
C VAL A 180 -7.21 -5.61 10.10
N PHE A 181 -7.13 -6.74 9.39
CA PHE A 181 -8.08 -7.17 8.37
C PHE A 181 -8.58 -8.57 8.69
N LYS A 182 -9.87 -8.80 8.51
CA LYS A 182 -10.45 -10.14 8.56
C LYS A 182 -9.95 -10.99 7.39
N VAL A 183 -9.75 -12.27 7.67
CA VAL A 183 -9.40 -13.29 6.67
C VAL A 183 -10.44 -14.39 6.74
N GLU A 184 -11.06 -14.72 5.64
CA GLU A 184 -12.10 -15.74 5.56
C GLU A 184 -11.73 -16.78 4.50
N LYS A 185 -12.11 -18.03 4.74
CA LYS A 185 -12.03 -19.10 3.74
C LYS A 185 -13.38 -19.30 3.09
N GLN A 186 -13.48 -19.00 1.81
CA GLN A 186 -14.71 -19.16 1.01
C GLN A 186 -14.39 -19.99 -0.25
N ASN A 187 -15.18 -21.03 -0.52
CA ASN A 187 -14.98 -21.92 -1.68
C ASN A 187 -13.56 -22.46 -1.80
N GLY A 188 -12.95 -22.84 -0.66
CA GLY A 188 -11.59 -23.36 -0.62
C GLY A 188 -10.46 -22.33 -0.70
N LYS A 189 -10.77 -21.06 -0.95
CA LYS A 189 -9.80 -19.98 -1.08
C LYS A 189 -9.84 -19.02 0.14
N TRP A 190 -8.68 -18.52 0.53
CA TRP A 190 -8.50 -17.52 1.58
C TRP A 190 -8.61 -16.13 1.00
N LYS A 191 -9.48 -15.30 1.56
CA LYS A 191 -9.70 -13.91 1.16
C LYS A 191 -9.41 -12.96 2.32
N ILE A 192 -8.48 -12.02 2.11
CA ILE A 192 -8.29 -10.87 2.97
C ILE A 192 -9.41 -9.87 2.64
N LYS A 193 -10.20 -9.47 3.64
CA LYS A 193 -11.39 -8.59 3.48
C LYS A 193 -11.00 -7.13 3.31
N ASN A 194 -10.37 -6.86 2.18
CA ASN A 194 -10.11 -5.52 1.68
C ASN A 194 -10.00 -5.59 0.17
N ASP A 195 -10.96 -5.02 -0.55
CA ASP A 195 -11.06 -5.10 -2.02
C ASP A 195 -9.93 -4.35 -2.74
N ARG A 196 -9.14 -3.55 -2.04
CA ARG A 196 -7.93 -2.93 -2.59
C ARG A 196 -6.74 -3.87 -2.60
N ILE A 197 -6.71 -4.91 -1.77
CA ILE A 197 -5.62 -5.89 -1.76
C ILE A 197 -5.82 -6.84 -2.94
N ILE A 198 -4.94 -6.75 -3.92
CA ILE A 198 -4.98 -7.57 -5.14
C ILE A 198 -4.24 -8.91 -4.96
N GLY A 199 -3.34 -8.99 -4.00
CA GLY A 199 -2.61 -10.20 -3.69
C GLY A 199 -1.46 -9.94 -2.73
N TRP A 200 -0.60 -10.95 -2.57
CA TRP A 200 0.60 -10.85 -1.75
C TRP A 200 1.78 -11.60 -2.35
N LEU A 201 2.97 -11.19 -1.94
CA LEU A 201 4.23 -11.81 -2.32
C LEU A 201 4.89 -12.44 -1.09
N ARG A 202 5.55 -13.59 -1.28
CA ARG A 202 6.20 -14.37 -0.22
C ARG A 202 7.58 -14.83 -0.64
N LYS A 203 8.53 -14.73 0.28
CA LYS A 203 9.83 -15.38 0.11
C LYS A 203 9.65 -16.89 0.20
N GLY A 204 10.11 -17.61 -0.82
CA GLY A 204 10.20 -19.08 -0.85
C GLY A 204 11.24 -19.60 0.13
#